data_3f8086f9f649b0b36d60f5edfba96a66
#
_entry.id   3f8086f9f649b0b36d60f5edfba96a66
#
_cell.length_a   1.000
_cell.length_b   1.000
_cell.length_c   1.000
_cell.angle_alpha   90.00
_cell.angle_beta   90.00
_cell.angle_gamma   90.00
#
_symmetry.space_group_name_H-M   'P 1'
#
loop_
_entity.id
_entity.type
_entity.pdbx_description
1 polymer ?
#
loop_
_entity_poly.entity_id
_entity_poly.type
_entity_poly.pdbx_seq_one_letter_code
_entity_poly.pdbx_strand_id
1 'polypeptide(L)'
;YNCLLQMGGSDQWGNITTGTELVRRMNVGNDEKSKAFALTTPLITKADGSKFGKSEGGNVWLDADKTSVYKFYQFWLNSTDVDAEKYIKIFTFLDKETIEKLITEHNEAPHLRTLQKRLAEEITVMVHSAADLENAIAASNAFFSPSMDELKKLDEKTFLEVFDGVPQAEISMEDLNAGLDMIAALAAKTNFLASNSDARRELKQNSISLNKEKVGEDKIITKEDLINNQFLLLQKGKKNYYVIKVK
;
A
#
# COMPACT_ATOMS: atom_id res chain seq x y z
N TYR A 1 -23.38 -14.79 -31.96
CA TYR A 1 -22.01 -15.07 -31.49
C TYR A 1 -21.88 -16.56 -31.21
N ASN A 2 -20.85 -17.23 -31.67
CA ASN A 2 -20.59 -18.66 -31.42
C ASN A 2 -19.94 -18.87 -30.04
N CYS A 3 -20.56 -18.36 -28.97
CA CYS A 3 -20.08 -18.53 -27.60
C CYS A 3 -20.73 -19.77 -26.99
N LEU A 4 -19.93 -20.79 -26.69
CA LEU A 4 -20.40 -22.08 -26.20
C LEU A 4 -20.19 -22.29 -24.71
N LEU A 5 -19.30 -21.52 -24.09
CA LEU A 5 -18.93 -21.64 -22.67
C LEU A 5 -19.03 -20.30 -21.97
N GLN A 6 -19.76 -20.26 -20.86
CA GLN A 6 -19.72 -19.14 -19.93
C GLN A 6 -19.11 -19.59 -18.61
N MET A 7 -18.13 -18.79 -18.11
CA MET A 7 -17.45 -19.03 -16.84
C MET A 7 -17.76 -17.92 -15.85
N GLY A 8 -17.76 -18.24 -14.56
CA GLY A 8 -17.95 -17.25 -13.49
C GLY A 8 -17.64 -17.80 -12.11
N GLY A 9 -17.86 -16.98 -11.08
CA GLY A 9 -17.82 -17.45 -9.71
C GLY A 9 -19.02 -18.33 -9.36
N SER A 10 -18.91 -19.13 -8.31
CA SER A 10 -19.96 -20.07 -7.88
C SER A 10 -21.30 -19.39 -7.54
N ASP A 11 -21.27 -18.10 -7.17
CA ASP A 11 -22.46 -17.28 -6.95
C ASP A 11 -23.23 -16.98 -8.26
N GLN A 12 -22.60 -17.15 -9.42
CA GLN A 12 -23.20 -16.94 -10.75
C GLN A 12 -23.80 -18.22 -11.36
N TRP A 13 -23.73 -19.36 -10.68
CA TRP A 13 -24.19 -20.64 -11.20
C TRP A 13 -25.63 -20.59 -11.77
N GLY A 14 -26.57 -20.04 -10.96
CA GLY A 14 -27.97 -19.92 -11.38
C GLY A 14 -28.17 -19.07 -12.64
N ASN A 15 -27.45 -17.93 -12.73
CA ASN A 15 -27.52 -17.05 -13.89
C ASN A 15 -26.95 -17.72 -15.15
N ILE A 16 -25.80 -18.39 -15.02
CA ILE A 16 -25.12 -19.03 -16.14
C ILE A 16 -25.94 -20.23 -16.66
N THR A 17 -26.46 -21.09 -15.78
CA THR A 17 -27.28 -22.24 -16.17
C THR A 17 -28.62 -21.83 -16.79
N THR A 18 -29.22 -20.72 -16.36
CA THR A 18 -30.39 -20.15 -17.03
C THR A 18 -30.07 -19.76 -18.48
N GLY A 19 -28.85 -19.21 -18.71
CA GLY A 19 -28.37 -18.92 -20.07
C GLY A 19 -28.20 -20.18 -20.93
N THR A 20 -27.67 -21.27 -20.39
CA THR A 20 -27.53 -22.54 -21.15
C THR A 20 -28.88 -23.10 -21.52
N GLU A 21 -29.88 -23.03 -20.62
CA GLU A 21 -31.24 -23.46 -20.89
C GLU A 21 -31.94 -22.59 -21.95
N LEU A 22 -31.71 -21.28 -21.92
CA LEU A 22 -32.22 -20.37 -22.94
C LEU A 22 -31.67 -20.72 -24.34
N VAL A 23 -30.34 -20.94 -24.44
CA VAL A 23 -29.71 -21.38 -25.70
C VAL A 23 -30.35 -22.67 -26.23
N ARG A 24 -30.54 -23.63 -25.34
CA ARG A 24 -31.21 -24.90 -25.70
C ARG A 24 -32.63 -24.70 -26.26
N ARG A 25 -33.44 -23.88 -25.58
CA ARG A 25 -34.84 -23.60 -26.00
C ARG A 25 -34.94 -22.83 -27.32
N MET A 26 -34.04 -21.86 -27.53
CA MET A 26 -34.04 -21.06 -28.75
C MET A 26 -33.57 -21.84 -30.00
N ASN A 27 -32.88 -22.95 -29.82
CA ASN A 27 -32.31 -23.74 -30.92
C ASN A 27 -32.90 -25.16 -30.99
N VAL A 28 -34.14 -25.32 -30.59
CA VAL A 28 -34.86 -26.63 -30.69
C VAL A 28 -34.83 -27.14 -32.14
N GLY A 29 -34.40 -28.39 -32.31
CA GLY A 29 -34.24 -29.02 -33.63
C GLY A 29 -32.87 -28.80 -34.28
N ASN A 30 -31.93 -28.12 -33.60
CA ASN A 30 -30.54 -27.98 -34.04
C ASN A 30 -29.60 -28.39 -32.90
N ASP A 31 -29.21 -29.67 -32.90
CA ASP A 31 -28.42 -30.26 -31.82
C ASP A 31 -27.04 -29.61 -31.61
N GLU A 32 -26.41 -29.06 -32.67
CA GLU A 32 -25.12 -28.40 -32.54
C GLU A 32 -25.24 -27.00 -31.90
N LYS A 33 -26.26 -26.23 -32.33
CA LYS A 33 -26.50 -24.87 -31.80
C LYS A 33 -27.17 -24.86 -30.44
N SER A 34 -27.77 -25.96 -30.02
CA SER A 34 -28.46 -26.09 -28.73
C SER A 34 -27.50 -26.35 -27.54
N LYS A 35 -26.23 -26.65 -27.82
CA LYS A 35 -25.24 -26.96 -26.79
C LYS A 35 -24.60 -25.69 -26.26
N ALA A 36 -24.64 -25.49 -24.94
CA ALA A 36 -23.90 -24.48 -24.23
C ALA A 36 -23.47 -25.05 -22.87
N PHE A 37 -22.33 -24.59 -22.38
CA PHE A 37 -21.69 -25.10 -21.18
C PHE A 37 -21.56 -24.01 -20.12
N ALA A 38 -21.68 -24.41 -18.86
CA ALA A 38 -21.45 -23.56 -17.69
C ALA A 38 -20.28 -24.12 -16.90
N LEU A 39 -19.37 -23.23 -16.48
CA LEU A 39 -18.30 -23.57 -15.56
C LEU A 39 -18.23 -22.51 -14.46
N THR A 40 -18.18 -22.94 -13.20
CA THR A 40 -17.95 -22.02 -12.09
C THR A 40 -16.78 -22.45 -11.26
N THR A 41 -16.10 -21.46 -10.65
CA THR A 41 -15.03 -21.67 -9.69
C THR A 41 -15.46 -21.18 -8.31
N PRO A 42 -14.91 -21.73 -7.22
CA PRO A 42 -15.13 -21.19 -5.88
C PRO A 42 -14.79 -19.71 -5.81
N LEU A 43 -15.53 -18.96 -5.00
CA LEU A 43 -15.22 -17.54 -4.75
C LEU A 43 -13.92 -17.40 -3.98
N ILE A 44 -13.14 -16.40 -4.36
CA ILE A 44 -11.95 -16.01 -3.61
C ILE A 44 -12.40 -15.15 -2.43
N THR A 45 -12.13 -15.64 -1.23
CA THR A 45 -12.40 -14.94 0.04
C THR A 45 -11.13 -14.80 0.84
N LYS A 46 -11.10 -13.85 1.77
CA LYS A 46 -10.06 -13.77 2.80
C LYS A 46 -10.26 -14.91 3.82
N ALA A 47 -9.23 -15.15 4.64
CA ALA A 47 -9.27 -16.18 5.69
C ALA A 47 -10.41 -15.96 6.71
N ASP A 48 -10.81 -14.72 6.95
CA ASP A 48 -11.94 -14.34 7.81
C ASP A 48 -13.31 -14.48 7.13
N GLY A 49 -13.36 -14.99 5.89
CA GLY A 49 -14.59 -15.14 5.09
C GLY A 49 -15.07 -13.86 4.41
N SER A 50 -14.43 -12.73 4.60
CA SER A 50 -14.78 -11.47 3.95
C SER A 50 -14.43 -11.48 2.46
N LYS A 51 -15.02 -10.53 1.70
CA LYS A 51 -14.79 -10.42 0.25
C LYS A 51 -13.35 -10.01 -0.02
N PHE A 52 -12.71 -10.72 -0.95
CA PHE A 52 -11.41 -10.35 -1.50
C PHE A 52 -11.48 -9.04 -2.33
N GLY A 53 -10.37 -8.31 -2.41
CA GLY A 53 -10.24 -7.11 -3.23
C GLY A 53 -10.77 -5.83 -2.57
N LYS A 54 -11.12 -5.88 -1.28
CA LYS A 54 -11.47 -4.69 -0.48
C LYS A 54 -10.43 -4.42 0.60
N SER A 55 -9.96 -3.17 0.67
CA SER A 55 -9.17 -2.64 1.78
C SER A 55 -10.06 -1.77 2.69
N GLU A 56 -9.53 -1.25 3.79
CA GLU A 56 -10.22 -0.27 4.64
C GLU A 56 -10.60 1.01 3.86
N GLY A 57 -9.84 1.35 2.80
CA GLY A 57 -10.09 2.47 1.90
C GLY A 57 -11.00 2.16 0.69
N GLY A 58 -11.58 0.95 0.59
CA GLY A 58 -12.44 0.55 -0.52
C GLY A 58 -11.86 -0.53 -1.44
N ASN A 59 -12.15 -0.48 -2.74
CA ASN A 59 -11.64 -1.44 -3.71
C ASN A 59 -10.16 -1.18 -4.04
N VAL A 60 -9.41 -2.26 -4.22
CA VAL A 60 -8.05 -2.21 -4.77
C VAL A 60 -8.15 -2.36 -6.29
N TRP A 61 -7.75 -1.31 -7.01
CA TRP A 61 -7.84 -1.25 -8.46
C TRP A 61 -6.50 -1.64 -9.10
N LEU A 62 -6.55 -2.21 -10.30
CA LEU A 62 -5.36 -2.47 -11.11
C LEU A 62 -4.82 -1.18 -11.77
N ASP A 63 -5.68 -0.18 -11.93
CA ASP A 63 -5.38 1.13 -12.49
C ASP A 63 -4.62 1.97 -11.46
N ALA A 64 -3.39 2.38 -11.77
CA ALA A 64 -2.50 3.14 -10.90
C ALA A 64 -3.03 4.55 -10.54
N ASP A 65 -3.93 5.11 -11.34
CA ASP A 65 -4.58 6.38 -11.04
C ASP A 65 -5.63 6.26 -9.92
N LYS A 66 -6.20 5.04 -9.73
CA LYS A 66 -7.22 4.76 -8.71
C LYS A 66 -6.65 4.13 -7.44
N THR A 67 -5.67 3.24 -7.59
CA THR A 67 -4.90 2.66 -6.50
C THR A 67 -3.44 2.75 -6.90
N SER A 68 -2.67 3.59 -6.21
CA SER A 68 -1.24 3.72 -6.55
C SER A 68 -0.50 2.40 -6.44
N VAL A 69 0.60 2.27 -7.17
CA VAL A 69 1.44 1.07 -7.13
C VAL A 69 1.92 0.77 -5.71
N TYR A 70 2.25 1.81 -4.92
CA TYR A 70 2.62 1.65 -3.52
C TYR A 70 1.48 1.02 -2.69
N LYS A 71 0.25 1.57 -2.75
CA LYS A 71 -0.91 1.00 -2.04
C LYS A 71 -1.27 -0.39 -2.55
N PHE A 72 -1.12 -0.63 -3.84
CA PHE A 72 -1.32 -1.96 -4.45
C PHE A 72 -0.30 -2.98 -3.91
N TYR A 73 0.97 -2.64 -3.89
CA TYR A 73 2.03 -3.47 -3.28
C TYR A 73 1.76 -3.75 -1.79
N GLN A 74 1.41 -2.70 -1.01
CA GLN A 74 1.10 -2.83 0.41
C GLN A 74 -0.11 -3.74 0.67
N PHE A 75 -1.12 -3.72 -0.20
CA PHE A 75 -2.28 -4.60 -0.07
C PHE A 75 -1.86 -6.09 -0.06
N TRP A 76 -1.00 -6.49 -0.98
CA TRP A 76 -0.51 -7.86 -1.06
C TRP A 76 0.49 -8.18 0.08
N LEU A 77 1.38 -7.24 0.35
CA LEU A 77 2.36 -7.38 1.43
C LEU A 77 1.69 -7.57 2.79
N ASN A 78 0.54 -6.93 3.04
CA ASN A 78 -0.18 -6.99 4.31
C ASN A 78 -1.17 -8.17 4.40
N SER A 79 -1.15 -9.11 3.48
CA SER A 79 -1.95 -10.34 3.56
C SER A 79 -1.59 -11.14 4.82
N THR A 80 -2.57 -11.85 5.40
CA THR A 80 -2.31 -12.82 6.48
C THR A 80 -1.49 -14.00 5.95
N ASP A 81 -0.85 -14.78 6.82
CA ASP A 81 -0.07 -15.94 6.40
C ASP A 81 -0.95 -16.96 5.66
N VAL A 82 -2.16 -17.20 6.17
CA VAL A 82 -3.15 -18.11 5.56
C VAL A 82 -3.57 -17.62 4.18
N ASP A 83 -3.82 -16.32 4.03
CA ASP A 83 -4.20 -15.72 2.76
C ASP A 83 -3.05 -15.75 1.75
N ALA A 84 -1.84 -15.42 2.19
CA ALA A 84 -0.66 -15.40 1.33
C ALA A 84 -0.38 -16.79 0.74
N GLU A 85 -0.51 -17.87 1.55
CA GLU A 85 -0.37 -19.24 1.07
C GLU A 85 -1.42 -19.62 0.01
N LYS A 86 -2.65 -19.16 0.19
CA LYS A 86 -3.72 -19.35 -0.79
C LYS A 86 -3.48 -18.52 -2.05
N TYR A 87 -3.13 -17.25 -1.88
CA TYR A 87 -3.05 -16.31 -2.99
C TYR A 87 -1.84 -16.54 -3.89
N ILE A 88 -0.70 -16.98 -3.35
CA ILE A 88 0.47 -17.26 -4.18
C ILE A 88 0.20 -18.39 -5.20
N LYS A 89 -0.67 -19.36 -4.83
CA LYS A 89 -1.11 -20.45 -5.71
C LYS A 89 -2.08 -20.00 -6.78
N ILE A 90 -2.84 -18.91 -6.55
CA ILE A 90 -3.92 -18.45 -7.43
C ILE A 90 -3.47 -17.32 -8.33
N PHE A 91 -2.67 -16.39 -7.81
CA PHE A 91 -2.36 -15.12 -8.47
C PHE A 91 -0.95 -15.04 -9.05
N THR A 92 -0.13 -16.09 -8.97
CA THR A 92 1.18 -16.10 -9.57
C THR A 92 1.32 -17.22 -10.60
N PHE A 93 2.31 -17.08 -11.48
CA PHE A 93 2.71 -18.12 -12.44
C PHE A 93 3.93 -18.93 -11.96
N LEU A 94 4.24 -18.86 -10.66
CA LEU A 94 5.30 -19.67 -10.07
C LEU A 94 4.93 -21.17 -10.17
N ASP A 95 5.94 -21.99 -10.42
CA ASP A 95 5.77 -23.43 -10.43
C ASP A 95 5.51 -23.98 -9.01
N LYS A 96 4.98 -25.20 -8.95
CA LYS A 96 4.59 -25.86 -7.70
C LYS A 96 5.78 -26.01 -6.74
N GLU A 97 6.95 -26.39 -7.24
CA GLU A 97 8.14 -26.64 -6.43
C GLU A 97 8.61 -25.34 -5.75
N THR A 98 8.65 -24.23 -6.52
CA THR A 98 8.98 -22.90 -5.98
C THR A 98 7.98 -22.46 -4.92
N ILE A 99 6.68 -22.67 -5.13
CA ILE A 99 5.64 -22.32 -4.16
C ILE A 99 5.79 -23.12 -2.87
N GLU A 100 5.98 -24.46 -2.95
CA GLU A 100 6.14 -25.33 -1.79
C GLU A 100 7.39 -24.97 -0.98
N LYS A 101 8.50 -24.61 -1.65
CA LYS A 101 9.71 -24.13 -1.01
C LYS A 101 9.47 -22.83 -0.25
N LEU A 102 8.83 -21.84 -0.88
CA LEU A 102 8.51 -20.54 -0.27
C LEU A 102 7.61 -20.71 0.96
N ILE A 103 6.61 -21.59 0.91
CA ILE A 103 5.74 -21.91 2.05
C ILE A 103 6.54 -22.53 3.20
N THR A 104 7.45 -23.45 2.89
CA THR A 104 8.30 -24.08 3.90
C THR A 104 9.20 -23.06 4.58
N GLU A 105 9.92 -22.24 3.80
CA GLU A 105 10.78 -21.17 4.32
C GLU A 105 9.99 -20.16 5.16
N HIS A 106 8.78 -19.81 4.72
CA HIS A 106 7.92 -18.89 5.47
C HIS A 106 7.50 -19.49 6.83
N ASN A 107 7.12 -20.75 6.87
CA ASN A 107 6.70 -21.43 8.09
C ASN A 107 7.83 -21.57 9.14
N GLU A 108 9.09 -21.63 8.70
CA GLU A 108 10.26 -21.62 9.59
C GLU A 108 10.48 -20.24 10.24
N ALA A 109 10.19 -19.14 9.53
CA ALA A 109 10.40 -17.78 10.00
C ALA A 109 9.30 -16.81 9.55
N PRO A 110 8.04 -16.96 10.04
CA PRO A 110 6.89 -16.15 9.56
C PRO A 110 7.08 -14.63 9.73
N HIS A 111 7.84 -14.22 10.76
CA HIS A 111 8.12 -12.81 11.03
C HIS A 111 8.91 -12.10 9.93
N LEU A 112 9.62 -12.84 9.07
CA LEU A 112 10.33 -12.29 7.91
C LEU A 112 9.39 -11.96 6.74
N ARG A 113 8.16 -12.49 6.75
CA ARG A 113 7.12 -12.28 5.74
C ARG A 113 7.58 -12.61 4.32
N THR A 114 8.42 -13.64 4.17
CA THR A 114 9.02 -14.03 2.88
C THR A 114 7.96 -14.34 1.83
N LEU A 115 6.90 -15.04 2.22
CA LEU A 115 5.81 -15.44 1.33
C LEU A 115 5.01 -14.22 0.84
N GLN A 116 4.66 -13.28 1.75
CA GLN A 116 3.94 -12.06 1.38
C GLN A 116 4.77 -11.13 0.51
N LYS A 117 6.07 -11.01 0.78
CA LYS A 117 6.99 -10.22 -0.06
C LYS A 117 7.01 -10.77 -1.48
N ARG A 118 7.25 -12.08 -1.63
CA ARG A 118 7.27 -12.70 -2.95
C ARG A 118 5.94 -12.58 -3.68
N LEU A 119 4.82 -12.79 -2.99
CA LEU A 119 3.48 -12.59 -3.54
C LEU A 119 3.29 -11.16 -4.06
N ALA A 120 3.62 -10.15 -3.24
CA ALA A 120 3.50 -8.75 -3.60
C ALA A 120 4.40 -8.37 -4.78
N GLU A 121 5.63 -8.88 -4.83
CA GLU A 121 6.57 -8.67 -5.92
C GLU A 121 6.04 -9.23 -7.25
N GLU A 122 5.66 -10.50 -7.27
CA GLU A 122 5.14 -11.17 -8.48
C GLU A 122 3.93 -10.44 -9.06
N ILE A 123 2.95 -10.10 -8.22
CA ILE A 123 1.72 -9.48 -8.70
C ILE A 123 1.95 -8.02 -9.10
N THR A 124 2.80 -7.29 -8.39
CA THR A 124 3.11 -5.90 -8.75
C THR A 124 3.84 -5.83 -10.08
N VAL A 125 4.81 -6.70 -10.35
CA VAL A 125 5.49 -6.77 -11.65
C VAL A 125 4.51 -7.15 -12.76
N MET A 126 3.61 -8.12 -12.50
CA MET A 126 2.65 -8.59 -13.48
C MET A 126 1.65 -7.52 -13.91
N VAL A 127 1.18 -6.70 -12.97
CA VAL A 127 0.11 -5.69 -13.21
C VAL A 127 0.68 -4.36 -13.66
N HIS A 128 1.84 -3.97 -13.13
CA HIS A 128 2.50 -2.70 -13.38
C HIS A 128 3.83 -2.94 -14.10
N SER A 129 4.97 -2.73 -13.41
CA SER A 129 6.28 -2.98 -13.99
C SER A 129 7.33 -3.32 -12.90
N ALA A 130 8.51 -3.79 -13.34
CA ALA A 130 9.64 -4.00 -12.43
C ALA A 130 10.15 -2.67 -11.82
N ALA A 131 10.16 -1.59 -12.61
CA ALA A 131 10.56 -0.26 -12.13
C ALA A 131 9.57 0.28 -11.08
N ASP A 132 8.27 0.07 -11.29
CA ASP A 132 7.24 0.44 -10.31
C ASP A 132 7.37 -0.37 -9.02
N LEU A 133 7.71 -1.66 -9.11
CA LEU A 133 7.99 -2.48 -7.93
C LEU A 133 9.18 -1.94 -7.14
N GLU A 134 10.29 -1.60 -7.80
CA GLU A 134 11.46 -1.00 -7.14
C GLU A 134 11.08 0.27 -6.37
N ASN A 135 10.28 1.15 -6.99
CA ASN A 135 9.77 2.36 -6.34
C ASN A 135 8.87 2.05 -5.14
N ALA A 136 7.97 1.06 -5.26
CA ALA A 136 7.08 0.66 -4.16
C ALA A 136 7.85 0.06 -2.98
N ILE A 137 8.88 -0.75 -3.24
CA ILE A 137 9.78 -1.30 -2.22
C ILE A 137 10.57 -0.17 -1.55
N ALA A 138 11.14 0.75 -2.33
CA ALA A 138 11.86 1.90 -1.80
C ALA A 138 10.96 2.76 -0.89
N ALA A 139 9.73 3.03 -1.32
CA ALA A 139 8.72 3.75 -0.53
C ALA A 139 8.37 3.00 0.77
N SER A 140 8.18 1.69 0.70
CA SER A 140 7.90 0.84 1.87
C SER A 140 9.05 0.88 2.89
N ASN A 141 10.29 0.86 2.41
CA ASN A 141 11.47 0.90 3.26
C ASN A 141 11.73 2.30 3.82
N ALA A 142 11.41 3.36 3.08
CA ALA A 142 11.65 4.74 3.47
C ALA A 142 10.96 5.12 4.79
N PHE A 143 9.77 4.56 5.07
CA PHE A 143 9.07 4.79 6.34
C PHE A 143 9.89 4.29 7.54
N PHE A 144 10.53 3.13 7.41
CA PHE A 144 11.29 2.48 8.48
C PHE A 144 12.79 2.82 8.45
N SER A 145 13.28 3.37 7.33
CA SER A 145 14.68 3.75 7.18
C SER A 145 15.07 4.89 8.15
N PRO A 146 16.25 4.86 8.73
CA PRO A 146 16.81 5.99 9.45
C PRO A 146 17.35 7.09 8.52
N SER A 147 17.39 6.85 7.19
CA SER A 147 18.02 7.75 6.21
C SER A 147 17.02 8.71 5.56
N MET A 148 17.40 9.99 5.51
CA MET A 148 16.69 11.02 4.76
C MET A 148 16.78 10.82 3.24
N ASP A 149 17.85 10.20 2.75
CA ASP A 149 18.11 10.05 1.32
C ASP A 149 17.04 9.19 0.62
N GLU A 150 16.47 8.23 1.33
CA GLU A 150 15.38 7.42 0.80
C GLU A 150 14.07 8.19 0.70
N LEU A 151 13.80 9.08 1.66
CA LEU A 151 12.62 9.96 1.62
C LEU A 151 12.69 10.97 0.47
N LYS A 152 13.89 11.48 0.15
CA LYS A 152 14.10 12.44 -0.95
C LYS A 152 13.90 11.82 -2.35
N LYS A 153 13.95 10.50 -2.47
CA LYS A 153 13.73 9.79 -3.74
C LYS A 153 12.24 9.61 -4.06
N LEU A 154 11.36 9.74 -3.06
CA LEU A 154 9.93 9.60 -3.26
C LEU A 154 9.38 10.83 -3.98
N ASP A 155 8.49 10.65 -4.94
CA ASP A 155 7.69 11.76 -5.47
C ASP A 155 6.65 12.25 -4.43
N GLU A 156 6.05 13.42 -4.68
CA GLU A 156 5.07 14.04 -3.76
C GLU A 156 3.91 13.09 -3.43
N LYS A 157 3.35 12.42 -4.44
CA LYS A 157 2.20 11.52 -4.29
C LYS A 157 2.57 10.34 -3.40
N THR A 158 3.68 9.68 -3.69
CA THR A 158 4.17 8.52 -2.94
C THR A 158 4.56 8.92 -1.51
N PHE A 159 5.20 10.08 -1.31
CA PHE A 159 5.50 10.59 0.04
C PHE A 159 4.23 10.75 0.87
N LEU A 160 3.20 11.40 0.34
CA LEU A 160 1.93 11.58 1.05
C LEU A 160 1.21 10.25 1.33
N GLU A 161 1.32 9.28 0.45
CA GLU A 161 0.75 7.94 0.65
C GLU A 161 1.50 7.12 1.71
N VAL A 162 2.83 7.23 1.78
CA VAL A 162 3.65 6.59 2.82
C VAL A 162 3.27 7.13 4.21
N PHE A 163 2.94 8.42 4.29
CA PHE A 163 2.53 9.09 5.52
C PHE A 163 1.00 9.29 5.62
N ASP A 164 0.22 8.49 4.89
CA ASP A 164 -1.24 8.51 4.99
C ASP A 164 -1.70 8.19 6.43
N GLY A 165 -2.63 9.00 6.95
CA GLY A 165 -3.08 8.90 8.35
C GLY A 165 -2.14 9.53 9.39
N VAL A 166 -0.95 10.01 9.00
CA VAL A 166 -0.09 10.80 9.90
C VAL A 166 -0.64 12.22 9.99
N PRO A 167 -0.75 12.83 11.21
CA PRO A 167 -1.18 14.20 11.36
C PRO A 167 -0.33 15.18 10.55
N GLN A 168 -0.98 16.19 9.96
CA GLN A 168 -0.34 17.13 9.06
C GLN A 168 -0.72 18.57 9.39
N ALA A 169 0.19 19.51 9.09
CA ALA A 169 -0.08 20.95 9.07
C ALA A 169 0.51 21.59 7.82
N GLU A 170 -0.02 22.74 7.47
CA GLU A 170 0.49 23.59 6.39
C GLU A 170 1.12 24.86 6.97
N ILE A 171 2.27 25.24 6.44
CA ILE A 171 2.93 26.51 6.74
C ILE A 171 3.24 27.24 5.44
N SER A 172 3.38 28.56 5.51
CA SER A 172 3.78 29.35 4.34
C SER A 172 5.29 29.32 4.11
N MET A 173 5.70 29.50 2.84
CA MET A 173 7.12 29.71 2.53
C MET A 173 7.68 30.98 3.20
N GLU A 174 6.83 31.98 3.50
CA GLU A 174 7.21 33.18 4.24
C GLU A 174 7.60 32.85 5.68
N ASP A 175 6.81 32.00 6.37
CA ASP A 175 7.14 31.54 7.73
C ASP A 175 8.50 30.82 7.78
N LEU A 176 8.78 30.00 6.77
CA LEU A 176 10.05 29.31 6.65
C LEU A 176 11.21 30.27 6.42
N ASN A 177 11.03 31.25 5.52
CA ASN A 177 12.05 32.27 5.20
C ASN A 177 12.30 33.25 6.34
N ALA A 178 11.32 33.47 7.22
CA ALA A 178 11.48 34.30 8.42
C ALA A 178 12.34 33.64 9.50
N GLY A 179 12.74 32.37 9.31
CA GLY A 179 13.56 31.62 10.27
C GLY A 179 12.67 30.84 11.23
N LEU A 180 12.15 29.71 10.79
CA LEU A 180 11.32 28.82 11.60
C LEU A 180 12.20 28.04 12.59
N ASP A 181 12.12 28.37 13.87
CA ASP A 181 12.80 27.58 14.93
C ASP A 181 12.04 26.29 15.26
N MET A 182 12.75 25.33 15.86
CA MET A 182 12.17 24.02 16.19
C MET A 182 11.02 24.10 17.20
N ILE A 183 11.03 25.06 18.14
CA ILE A 183 9.99 25.20 19.14
C ILE A 183 8.69 25.65 18.48
N ALA A 184 8.78 26.66 17.60
CA ALA A 184 7.65 27.14 16.83
C ALA A 184 7.10 26.04 15.89
N ALA A 185 7.96 25.29 15.22
CA ALA A 185 7.58 24.18 14.36
C ALA A 185 6.86 23.06 15.12
N LEU A 186 7.29 22.75 16.35
CA LEU A 186 6.73 21.67 17.16
C LEU A 186 5.40 22.04 17.85
N ALA A 187 5.18 23.31 18.18
CA ALA A 187 4.03 23.74 18.96
C ALA A 187 3.19 24.80 18.25
N ALA A 188 3.72 26.01 18.05
CA ALA A 188 2.93 27.16 17.60
C ALA A 188 2.37 27.00 16.17
N LYS A 189 3.10 26.33 15.28
CA LYS A 189 2.73 26.18 13.86
C LYS A 189 2.01 24.86 13.54
N THR A 190 2.18 23.83 14.37
CA THR A 190 1.67 22.50 14.05
C THR A 190 0.74 21.89 15.09
N ASN A 191 0.82 22.31 16.34
CA ASN A 191 0.19 21.63 17.47
C ASN A 191 0.64 20.15 17.64
N PHE A 192 1.81 19.79 17.11
CA PHE A 192 2.38 18.45 17.33
C PHE A 192 2.68 18.21 18.81
N LEU A 193 3.12 19.26 19.51
CA LEU A 193 3.24 19.28 20.96
C LEU A 193 2.32 20.36 21.53
N ALA A 194 1.83 20.12 22.73
CA ALA A 194 0.79 20.94 23.36
C ALA A 194 1.26 22.36 23.71
N SER A 195 2.57 22.57 23.93
CA SER A 195 3.12 23.87 24.34
C SER A 195 4.59 24.04 23.97
N ASN A 196 5.04 25.29 23.94
CA ASN A 196 6.46 25.62 23.78
C ASN A 196 7.33 25.02 24.91
N SER A 197 6.78 24.89 26.11
CA SER A 197 7.47 24.25 27.24
C SER A 197 7.69 22.78 27.02
N ASP A 198 6.69 22.09 26.47
CA ASP A 198 6.81 20.69 26.08
C ASP A 198 7.83 20.52 24.94
N ALA A 199 7.80 21.42 23.95
CA ALA A 199 8.77 21.40 22.85
C ALA A 199 10.21 21.51 23.37
N ARG A 200 10.50 22.47 24.26
CA ARG A 200 11.81 22.59 24.88
C ARG A 200 12.23 21.37 25.68
N ARG A 201 11.31 20.80 26.46
CA ARG A 201 11.59 19.59 27.25
C ARG A 201 11.97 18.42 26.35
N GLU A 202 11.18 18.16 25.29
CA GLU A 202 11.42 17.06 24.37
C GLU A 202 12.71 17.23 23.55
N LEU A 203 13.04 18.47 23.14
CA LEU A 203 14.31 18.78 22.47
C LEU A 203 15.50 18.52 23.39
N LYS A 204 15.44 18.97 24.65
CA LYS A 204 16.51 18.70 25.67
C LYS A 204 16.69 17.20 25.95
N GLN A 205 15.64 16.42 25.87
CA GLN A 205 15.69 14.96 26.04
C GLN A 205 16.17 14.22 24.79
N ASN A 206 16.54 14.95 23.74
CA ASN A 206 16.94 14.38 22.44
C ASN A 206 15.89 13.40 21.86
N SER A 207 14.58 13.66 22.13
CA SER A 207 13.49 12.81 21.69
C SER A 207 12.97 13.20 20.31
N ILE A 208 13.31 14.38 19.80
CA ILE A 208 12.83 14.95 18.53
C ILE A 208 13.81 14.69 17.40
N SER A 209 13.27 14.40 16.23
CA SER A 209 14.02 14.39 14.98
C SER A 209 13.29 15.22 13.92
N LEU A 210 14.05 15.89 13.08
CA LEU A 210 13.60 16.53 11.84
C LEU A 210 14.17 15.70 10.68
N ASN A 211 13.32 15.24 9.78
CA ASN A 211 13.71 14.43 8.62
C ASN A 211 14.61 13.23 8.99
N LYS A 212 14.25 12.53 10.08
CA LYS A 212 14.99 11.39 10.67
C LYS A 212 16.28 11.75 11.42
N GLU A 213 16.78 12.98 11.35
CA GLU A 213 17.96 13.42 12.07
C GLU A 213 17.61 14.05 13.41
N LYS A 214 18.39 13.76 14.47
CA LYS A 214 18.19 14.35 15.78
C LYS A 214 18.53 15.84 15.77
N VAL A 215 17.67 16.64 16.39
CA VAL A 215 17.81 18.10 16.42
C VAL A 215 17.67 18.66 17.83
N GLY A 216 18.37 19.77 18.10
CA GLY A 216 18.31 20.57 19.33
C GLY A 216 17.43 21.82 19.19
N GLU A 217 17.42 22.63 20.29
CA GLU A 217 16.67 23.88 20.31
C GLU A 217 17.26 24.97 19.38
N ASP A 218 18.52 24.85 19.04
CA ASP A 218 19.31 25.79 18.22
C ASP A 218 19.08 25.60 16.71
N LYS A 219 18.43 24.50 16.31
CA LYS A 219 18.17 24.26 14.90
C LYS A 219 17.13 25.23 14.36
N ILE A 220 17.52 25.98 13.34
CA ILE A 220 16.63 26.75 12.46
C ILE A 220 16.35 25.95 11.21
N ILE A 221 15.08 25.81 10.88
CA ILE A 221 14.63 25.10 9.70
C ILE A 221 14.74 26.03 8.49
N THR A 222 15.34 25.53 7.43
CA THR A 222 15.57 26.26 6.17
C THR A 222 15.03 25.50 4.97
N LYS A 223 15.10 26.11 3.79
CA LYS A 223 14.71 25.45 2.53
C LYS A 223 15.53 24.19 2.24
N GLU A 224 16.76 24.10 2.74
CA GLU A 224 17.64 22.94 2.55
C GLU A 224 17.15 21.71 3.30
N ASP A 225 16.34 21.93 4.34
CA ASP A 225 15.72 20.86 5.12
C ASP A 225 14.49 20.26 4.41
N LEU A 226 13.99 20.88 3.34
CA LEU A 226 12.78 20.42 2.68
C LEU A 226 13.01 19.08 1.92
N ILE A 227 12.13 18.14 2.14
CA ILE A 227 11.96 16.95 1.30
C ILE A 227 11.11 17.37 0.10
N ASN A 228 11.60 17.09 -1.13
CA ASN A 228 10.92 17.44 -2.38
C ASN A 228 10.52 18.94 -2.48
N ASN A 229 11.28 19.82 -1.88
CA ASN A 229 11.03 21.27 -1.81
C ASN A 229 9.70 21.66 -1.15
N GLN A 230 9.03 20.75 -0.47
CA GLN A 230 7.68 20.97 0.07
C GLN A 230 7.44 20.41 1.45
N PHE A 231 8.15 19.38 1.91
CA PHE A 231 7.78 18.65 3.11
C PHE A 231 8.88 18.69 4.17
N LEU A 232 8.44 18.68 5.42
CA LEU A 232 9.28 18.39 6.57
C LEU A 232 8.64 17.26 7.37
N LEU A 233 9.44 16.33 7.85
CA LEU A 233 9.00 15.22 8.68
C LEU A 233 9.48 15.42 10.11
N LEU A 234 8.56 15.72 11.02
CA LEU A 234 8.82 15.74 12.45
C LEU A 234 8.60 14.35 13.03
N GLN A 235 9.42 13.95 13.99
CA GLN A 235 9.29 12.68 14.68
C GLN A 235 9.61 12.84 16.16
N LYS A 236 8.72 12.27 17.02
CA LYS A 236 8.96 12.13 18.47
C LYS A 236 9.07 10.66 18.85
N GLY A 237 10.23 10.26 19.36
CA GLY A 237 10.51 8.86 19.65
C GLY A 237 10.51 7.98 18.40
N LYS A 238 10.03 6.74 18.49
CA LYS A 238 10.11 5.76 17.39
C LYS A 238 8.87 5.72 16.48
N LYS A 239 7.70 6.17 16.96
CA LYS A 239 6.42 5.90 16.29
C LYS A 239 5.55 7.14 16.01
N ASN A 240 5.84 8.27 16.62
CA ASN A 240 5.01 9.46 16.46
C ASN A 240 5.60 10.36 15.39
N TYR A 241 4.93 10.41 14.26
CA TYR A 241 5.30 11.22 13.10
C TYR A 241 4.32 12.38 12.91
N TYR A 242 4.79 13.44 12.29
CA TYR A 242 3.99 14.60 11.88
C TYR A 242 4.58 15.18 10.60
N VAL A 243 3.74 15.45 9.62
CA VAL A 243 4.17 16.02 8.33
C VAL A 243 3.83 17.51 8.30
N ILE A 244 4.79 18.35 7.92
CA ILE A 244 4.55 19.75 7.59
C ILE A 244 4.63 19.91 6.08
N LYS A 245 3.57 20.45 5.45
CA LYS A 245 3.57 20.85 4.06
C LYS A 245 3.84 22.34 3.97
N VAL A 246 4.85 22.74 3.19
CA VAL A 246 5.21 24.14 2.94
C VAL A 246 4.60 24.57 1.61
N LYS A 247 3.84 25.67 1.61
CA LYS A 247 3.17 26.25 0.43
C LYS A 247 3.72 27.62 0.07
#